data_13d8ec0919450f3790d1ff98c5f04841
#
_entry.id   13d8ec0919450f3790d1ff98c5f04841
#
_cell.length_a   1.000
_cell.length_b   1.000
_cell.length_c   1.000
_cell.angle_alpha   90.00
_cell.angle_beta   90.00
_cell.angle_gamma   90.00
#
_symmetry.space_group_name_H-M   'P 1'
#
loop_
_entity.id
_entity.type
_entity.pdbx_description
1 polymer ?
#
loop_
_entity_poly.entity_id
_entity_poly.type
_entity_poly.pdbx_seq_one_letter_code
_entity_poly.pdbx_strand_id
1 'polypeptide(L)'
;MTRLFIVEGLPCSGKSTTAKYMAERLSAMGRRVLCVDEGTGEHPADYEQSAYVTGGQLASFPPGLREMIRSRSEPRLDGYVVPLSKLGGAALQRLIPYKIYDSLPWETEMPLMLDKWRSFTESAEEHMLYVFNAVLLQNPMCETMMRFNFSMEQSLEYIEKIAEIIAPMDPAVIYLKSDNIAESVRAVSEERPGWLESVIGYHVNGAYGESIGAKGFEGYIACLEERQRRELEILERLGINRLVLEGPRQEWNTRICSFIGVRPRSF
;
A
#
# COMPACT_ATOMS: atom_id res chain seq x y z
N MET A 1 -14.14 -14.83 -11.82
CA MET A 1 -12.76 -14.93 -12.37
C MET A 1 -11.96 -13.77 -11.82
N THR A 2 -10.83 -14.05 -11.20
CA THR A 2 -9.98 -13.05 -10.55
C THR A 2 -9.54 -11.94 -11.50
N ARG A 3 -9.86 -10.69 -11.15
CA ARG A 3 -9.46 -9.48 -11.88
C ARG A 3 -8.49 -8.60 -11.13
N LEU A 4 -8.33 -8.81 -9.81
CA LEU A 4 -7.42 -8.05 -8.97
C LEU A 4 -6.46 -8.99 -8.26
N PHE A 5 -5.18 -8.89 -8.57
CA PHE A 5 -4.10 -9.55 -7.86
C PHE A 5 -3.34 -8.53 -7.03
N ILE A 6 -3.05 -8.85 -5.78
CA ILE A 6 -2.34 -7.96 -4.87
C ILE A 6 -1.12 -8.71 -4.31
N VAL A 7 0.06 -8.12 -4.47
CA VAL A 7 1.31 -8.66 -3.95
C VAL A 7 1.66 -7.95 -2.67
N GLU A 8 1.71 -8.69 -1.58
CA GLU A 8 1.93 -8.17 -0.23
C GLU A 8 3.18 -8.77 0.44
N GLY A 9 3.60 -8.19 1.53
CA GLY A 9 4.75 -8.60 2.33
C GLY A 9 5.54 -7.41 2.84
N LEU A 10 6.53 -7.68 3.68
CA LEU A 10 7.35 -6.64 4.29
C LEU A 10 8.21 -5.87 3.27
N PRO A 11 8.77 -4.70 3.63
CA PRO A 11 9.84 -4.09 2.84
C PRO A 11 10.94 -5.11 2.53
N CYS A 12 11.55 -5.00 1.36
CA CYS A 12 12.65 -5.88 0.91
C CYS A 12 12.25 -7.33 0.59
N SER A 13 10.98 -7.71 0.64
CA SER A 13 10.53 -9.08 0.33
C SER A 13 10.56 -9.43 -1.17
N GLY A 14 10.63 -8.44 -2.07
CA GLY A 14 10.63 -8.66 -3.51
C GLY A 14 9.26 -8.46 -4.18
N LYS A 15 8.35 -7.73 -3.55
CA LYS A 15 6.99 -7.46 -4.05
C LYS A 15 6.96 -6.92 -5.48
N SER A 16 7.67 -5.82 -5.75
CA SER A 16 7.69 -5.19 -7.09
C SER A 16 8.19 -6.14 -8.18
N THR A 17 9.23 -6.94 -7.89
CA THR A 17 9.72 -7.96 -8.82
C THR A 17 8.66 -9.03 -9.09
N THR A 18 7.98 -9.48 -8.04
CA THR A 18 6.91 -10.49 -8.15
C THR A 18 5.71 -9.94 -8.92
N ALA A 19 5.26 -8.72 -8.64
CA ALA A 19 4.15 -8.08 -9.35
C ALA A 19 4.44 -7.93 -10.85
N LYS A 20 5.65 -7.46 -11.22
CA LYS A 20 6.09 -7.36 -12.62
C LYS A 20 6.14 -8.73 -13.29
N TYR A 21 6.71 -9.73 -12.64
CA TYR A 21 6.73 -11.10 -13.15
C TYR A 21 5.32 -11.63 -13.43
N MET A 22 4.38 -11.45 -12.50
CA MET A 22 2.98 -11.85 -12.69
C MET A 22 2.34 -11.15 -13.88
N ALA A 23 2.50 -9.83 -13.97
CA ALA A 23 1.95 -9.03 -15.06
C ALA A 23 2.48 -9.48 -16.43
N GLU A 24 3.79 -9.76 -16.54
CA GLU A 24 4.40 -10.30 -17.75
C GLU A 24 3.83 -11.68 -18.12
N ARG A 25 3.64 -12.56 -17.13
CA ARG A 25 3.09 -13.90 -17.37
C ARG A 25 1.64 -13.85 -17.84
N LEU A 26 0.81 -13.01 -17.23
CA LEU A 26 -0.58 -12.80 -17.62
C LEU A 26 -0.69 -12.13 -19.01
N SER A 27 0.15 -11.16 -19.30
CA SER A 27 0.21 -10.49 -20.62
C SER A 27 0.64 -11.45 -21.72
N ALA A 28 1.59 -12.35 -21.46
CA ALA A 28 2.01 -13.38 -22.41
C ALA A 28 0.89 -14.38 -22.79
N MET A 29 -0.20 -14.43 -22.02
CA MET A 29 -1.41 -15.18 -22.33
C MET A 29 -2.45 -14.36 -23.12
N GLY A 30 -2.08 -13.18 -23.58
CA GLY A 30 -3.00 -12.29 -24.30
C GLY A 30 -3.97 -11.53 -23.41
N ARG A 31 -3.75 -11.49 -22.07
CA ARG A 31 -4.59 -10.72 -21.15
C ARG A 31 -4.16 -9.26 -21.14
N ARG A 32 -5.12 -8.35 -21.06
CA ARG A 32 -4.83 -6.92 -20.78
C ARG A 32 -4.53 -6.79 -19.29
N VAL A 33 -3.37 -6.25 -18.92
CA VAL A 33 -2.91 -6.16 -17.55
C VAL A 33 -2.44 -4.74 -17.24
N LEU A 34 -2.93 -4.16 -16.15
CA LEU A 34 -2.40 -2.95 -15.54
C LEU A 34 -1.64 -3.35 -14.27
N CYS A 35 -0.32 -3.19 -14.29
CA CYS A 35 0.54 -3.39 -13.13
C CYS A 35 0.90 -2.03 -12.54
N VAL A 36 0.59 -1.82 -11.26
CA VAL A 36 0.87 -0.57 -10.54
C VAL A 36 1.75 -0.88 -9.34
N ASP A 37 2.90 -0.21 -9.29
CA ASP A 37 3.86 -0.31 -8.19
C ASP A 37 3.57 0.75 -7.13
N GLU A 38 4.03 0.55 -5.89
CA GLU A 38 3.98 1.57 -4.84
C GLU A 38 4.87 2.78 -5.20
N GLY A 39 4.57 3.95 -4.64
CA GLY A 39 5.39 5.16 -4.82
C GLY A 39 5.19 5.89 -6.14
N THR A 40 4.25 5.48 -6.99
CA THR A 40 4.00 6.14 -8.29
C THR A 40 3.28 7.48 -8.16
N GLY A 41 2.56 7.71 -7.07
CA GLY A 41 1.72 8.88 -6.84
C GLY A 41 0.46 8.96 -7.71
N GLU A 42 0.20 7.94 -8.54
CA GLU A 42 -0.95 7.83 -9.43
C GLU A 42 -1.67 6.48 -9.31
N HIS A 43 -1.60 5.88 -8.11
CA HIS A 43 -2.22 4.58 -7.87
C HIS A 43 -3.75 4.68 -7.92
N PRO A 44 -4.47 3.80 -8.68
CA PRO A 44 -5.92 3.92 -8.86
C PRO A 44 -6.73 3.69 -7.57
N ALA A 45 -6.19 2.95 -6.60
CA ALA A 45 -6.85 2.62 -5.34
C ALA A 45 -6.15 3.22 -4.11
N ASP A 46 -5.16 4.11 -4.30
CA ASP A 46 -4.40 4.70 -3.20
C ASP A 46 -4.12 6.19 -3.43
N TYR A 47 -3.84 6.91 -2.36
CA TYR A 47 -3.53 8.34 -2.35
C TYR A 47 -2.10 8.63 -1.88
N GLU A 48 -1.15 7.79 -2.25
CA GLU A 48 0.26 8.09 -2.02
C GLU A 48 0.63 9.49 -2.52
N GLN A 49 1.46 10.19 -1.74
CA GLN A 49 1.93 11.54 -2.06
C GLN A 49 0.82 12.54 -2.41
N SER A 50 -0.33 12.42 -1.76
CA SER A 50 -1.45 13.34 -1.91
C SER A 50 -1.80 14.02 -0.59
N ALA A 51 -2.34 15.23 -0.67
CA ALA A 51 -2.93 15.95 0.44
C ALA A 51 -4.44 16.02 0.29
N TYR A 52 -5.18 16.12 1.39
CA TYR A 52 -6.61 16.36 1.39
C TYR A 52 -6.94 17.67 2.07
N VAL A 53 -7.68 18.53 1.39
CA VAL A 53 -8.09 19.84 1.86
C VAL A 53 -9.60 19.93 1.80
N THR A 54 -10.26 20.06 2.95
CA THR A 54 -11.71 20.25 3.02
C THR A 54 -12.12 21.60 2.44
N GLY A 55 -13.41 21.75 2.06
CA GLY A 55 -13.93 23.03 1.57
C GLY A 55 -13.77 24.18 2.56
N GLY A 56 -13.88 23.89 3.88
CA GLY A 56 -13.64 24.86 4.94
C GLY A 56 -12.18 25.30 5.03
N GLN A 57 -11.24 24.36 4.97
CA GLN A 57 -9.80 24.64 4.98
C GLN A 57 -9.36 25.41 3.71
N LEU A 58 -9.94 25.06 2.56
CA LEU A 58 -9.67 25.74 1.30
C LEU A 58 -9.93 27.25 1.37
N ALA A 59 -11.00 27.66 2.07
CA ALA A 59 -11.36 29.06 2.23
C ALA A 59 -10.28 29.89 2.95
N SER A 60 -9.45 29.27 3.78
CA SER A 60 -8.37 29.94 4.53
C SER A 60 -7.10 30.18 3.70
N PHE A 61 -6.97 29.54 2.54
CA PHE A 61 -5.78 29.71 1.70
C PHE A 61 -5.80 30.99 0.85
N PRO A 62 -4.62 31.50 0.45
CA PRO A 62 -4.53 32.63 -0.47
C PRO A 62 -5.26 32.36 -1.79
N PRO A 63 -5.80 33.39 -2.47
CA PRO A 63 -6.59 33.21 -3.70
C PRO A 63 -5.91 32.37 -4.78
N GLY A 64 -4.63 32.63 -5.07
CA GLY A 64 -3.89 31.88 -6.08
C GLY A 64 -3.72 30.39 -5.74
N LEU A 65 -3.54 30.03 -4.45
CA LEU A 65 -3.46 28.64 -4.03
C LEU A 65 -4.83 27.96 -4.09
N ARG A 66 -5.90 28.65 -3.74
CA ARG A 66 -7.29 28.14 -3.88
C ARG A 66 -7.62 27.82 -5.33
N GLU A 67 -7.27 28.70 -6.25
CA GLU A 67 -7.50 28.52 -7.68
C GLU A 67 -6.69 27.31 -8.22
N MET A 68 -5.44 27.22 -7.82
CA MET A 68 -4.58 26.10 -8.20
C MET A 68 -5.15 24.77 -7.68
N ILE A 69 -5.59 24.71 -6.42
CA ILE A 69 -6.20 23.49 -5.85
C ILE A 69 -7.45 23.13 -6.66
N ARG A 70 -8.38 24.06 -6.90
CA ARG A 70 -9.61 23.78 -7.66
C ARG A 70 -9.36 23.29 -9.09
N SER A 71 -8.33 23.80 -9.75
CA SER A 71 -8.05 23.49 -11.16
C SER A 71 -7.19 22.24 -11.37
N ARG A 72 -6.45 21.78 -10.35
CA ARG A 72 -5.47 20.69 -10.50
C ARG A 72 -5.69 19.50 -9.56
N SER A 73 -6.77 19.53 -8.80
CA SER A 73 -7.06 18.51 -7.80
C SER A 73 -8.35 17.76 -8.09
N GLU A 74 -8.46 16.58 -7.56
CA GLU A 74 -9.65 15.73 -7.68
C GLU A 74 -10.65 16.10 -6.57
N PRO A 75 -11.90 16.53 -6.88
CA PRO A 75 -12.93 16.67 -5.88
C PRO A 75 -13.28 15.31 -5.26
N ARG A 76 -13.27 15.22 -3.94
CA ARG A 76 -13.62 14.02 -3.20
C ARG A 76 -14.30 14.40 -1.89
N LEU A 77 -15.35 13.65 -1.53
CA LEU A 77 -16.15 13.93 -0.34
C LEU A 77 -16.52 15.42 -0.26
N ASP A 78 -16.16 16.11 0.83
CA ASP A 78 -16.40 17.54 1.04
C ASP A 78 -15.17 18.43 0.71
N GLY A 79 -14.17 17.89 -0.02
CA GLY A 79 -12.91 18.57 -0.26
C GLY A 79 -12.23 18.21 -1.58
N TYR A 80 -10.92 18.33 -1.58
CA TYR A 80 -10.06 18.15 -2.75
C TYR A 80 -8.84 17.30 -2.40
N VAL A 81 -8.57 16.27 -3.19
CA VAL A 81 -7.31 15.52 -3.16
C VAL A 81 -6.31 16.18 -4.09
N VAL A 82 -5.20 16.62 -3.54
CA VAL A 82 -4.16 17.40 -4.22
C VAL A 82 -2.91 16.54 -4.38
N PRO A 83 -2.49 16.19 -5.62
CA PRO A 83 -1.26 15.43 -5.84
C PRO A 83 -0.04 16.32 -5.51
N LEU A 84 0.68 15.97 -4.45
CA LEU A 84 1.85 16.73 -3.97
C LEU A 84 3.05 16.61 -4.91
N SER A 85 3.18 15.50 -5.63
CA SER A 85 4.25 15.27 -6.61
C SER A 85 4.26 16.29 -7.76
N LYS A 86 3.12 16.93 -8.04
CA LYS A 86 2.97 17.96 -9.09
C LYS A 86 3.19 19.38 -8.58
N LEU A 87 3.60 19.53 -7.31
CA LEU A 87 3.78 20.82 -6.66
C LEU A 87 5.25 21.07 -6.30
N GLY A 88 5.58 22.35 -6.13
CA GLY A 88 6.89 22.76 -5.66
C GLY A 88 6.84 24.06 -4.85
N GLY A 89 7.97 24.42 -4.24
CA GLY A 89 8.14 25.67 -3.51
C GLY A 89 7.12 25.88 -2.39
N ALA A 90 6.61 27.11 -2.28
CA ALA A 90 5.71 27.51 -1.19
C ALA A 90 4.36 26.77 -1.19
N ALA A 91 3.87 26.33 -2.36
CA ALA A 91 2.62 25.60 -2.45
C ALA A 91 2.75 24.22 -1.79
N LEU A 92 3.81 23.48 -2.10
CA LEU A 92 4.11 22.20 -1.48
C LEU A 92 4.24 22.33 0.04
N GLN A 93 5.04 23.29 0.52
CA GLN A 93 5.25 23.49 1.95
C GLN A 93 3.95 23.78 2.71
N ARG A 94 3.01 24.50 2.09
CA ARG A 94 1.70 24.78 2.69
C ARG A 94 0.76 23.58 2.73
N LEU A 95 0.96 22.57 1.87
CA LEU A 95 0.09 21.41 1.76
C LEU A 95 0.64 20.17 2.47
N ILE A 96 1.92 20.12 2.84
CA ILE A 96 2.48 19.02 3.66
C ILE A 96 1.66 18.74 4.94
N PRO A 97 1.19 19.74 5.73
CA PRO A 97 0.37 19.47 6.91
C PRO A 97 -1.00 18.81 6.63
N TYR A 98 -1.39 18.72 5.37
CA TYR A 98 -2.63 18.10 4.91
C TYR A 98 -2.39 16.79 4.15
N LYS A 99 -1.15 16.26 4.20
CA LYS A 99 -0.82 14.99 3.56
C LYS A 99 -1.72 13.88 4.11
N ILE A 100 -2.29 13.06 3.23
CA ILE A 100 -3.27 12.03 3.61
C ILE A 100 -2.59 11.05 4.56
N TYR A 101 -1.57 10.36 4.11
CA TYR A 101 -0.72 9.59 5.01
C TYR A 101 0.14 10.53 5.87
N ASP A 102 0.38 10.15 7.11
CA ASP A 102 1.20 10.80 8.12
C ASP A 102 0.64 12.09 8.75
N SER A 103 -0.38 12.76 8.17
CA SER A 103 -0.83 14.04 8.70
C SER A 103 -2.32 14.09 9.07
N LEU A 104 -3.19 13.37 8.37
CA LEU A 104 -4.62 13.43 8.65
C LEU A 104 -4.99 12.63 9.91
N PRO A 105 -6.01 13.07 10.67
CA PRO A 105 -6.63 12.22 11.68
C PRO A 105 -7.36 11.04 11.02
N TRP A 106 -7.40 9.91 11.72
CA TRP A 106 -7.99 8.67 11.22
C TRP A 106 -9.43 8.81 10.74
N GLU A 107 -10.22 9.61 11.45
CA GLU A 107 -11.62 9.88 11.13
C GLU A 107 -11.82 10.58 9.78
N THR A 108 -10.79 11.24 9.27
CA THR A 108 -10.78 11.87 7.94
C THR A 108 -10.12 10.96 6.90
N GLU A 109 -9.04 10.31 7.26
CA GLU A 109 -8.26 9.47 6.35
C GLU A 109 -9.03 8.21 5.94
N MET A 110 -9.58 7.47 6.89
CA MET A 110 -10.25 6.19 6.63
C MET A 110 -11.41 6.30 5.62
N PRO A 111 -12.40 7.21 5.78
CA PRO A 111 -13.48 7.33 4.80
C PRO A 111 -12.97 7.76 3.41
N LEU A 112 -11.93 8.59 3.34
CA LEU A 112 -11.33 9.02 2.09
C LEU A 112 -10.66 7.87 1.35
N MET A 113 -9.92 7.02 2.06
CA MET A 113 -9.29 5.82 1.48
C MET A 113 -10.33 4.79 1.02
N LEU A 114 -11.39 4.57 1.79
CA LEU A 114 -12.50 3.70 1.38
C LEU A 114 -13.24 4.24 0.15
N ASP A 115 -13.41 5.55 0.03
CA ASP A 115 -13.98 6.20 -1.16
C ASP A 115 -13.09 5.99 -2.39
N LYS A 116 -11.76 6.05 -2.24
CA LYS A 116 -10.81 5.77 -3.32
C LYS A 116 -10.94 4.32 -3.83
N TRP A 117 -11.04 3.35 -2.91
CA TRP A 117 -11.25 1.95 -3.27
C TRP A 117 -12.57 1.72 -4.01
N ARG A 118 -13.68 2.36 -3.56
CA ARG A 118 -14.98 2.29 -4.26
C ARG A 118 -14.87 2.86 -5.67
N SER A 119 -14.30 4.05 -5.80
CA SER A 119 -14.11 4.69 -7.09
C SER A 119 -13.29 3.85 -8.06
N PHE A 120 -12.22 3.20 -7.58
CA PHE A 120 -11.44 2.25 -8.37
C PHE A 120 -12.31 1.07 -8.82
N THR A 121 -13.01 0.42 -7.89
CA THR A 121 -13.82 -0.77 -8.20
C THR A 121 -14.93 -0.47 -9.20
N GLU A 122 -15.58 0.69 -9.07
CA GLU A 122 -16.65 1.16 -9.97
C GLU A 122 -16.14 1.53 -11.37
N SER A 123 -14.92 2.08 -11.47
CA SER A 123 -14.31 2.49 -12.73
C SER A 123 -13.46 1.42 -13.40
N ALA A 124 -13.24 0.28 -12.75
CA ALA A 124 -12.39 -0.79 -13.25
C ALA A 124 -12.93 -1.42 -14.55
N GLU A 125 -12.12 -1.42 -15.61
CA GLU A 125 -12.49 -1.99 -16.93
C GLU A 125 -12.79 -3.49 -16.80
N GLU A 126 -13.88 -3.96 -17.40
CA GLU A 126 -14.38 -5.32 -17.25
C GLU A 126 -13.37 -6.41 -17.68
N HIS A 127 -12.58 -6.14 -18.72
CA HIS A 127 -11.62 -7.10 -19.28
C HIS A 127 -10.17 -6.84 -18.90
N MET A 128 -9.93 -5.89 -17.97
CA MET A 128 -8.61 -5.58 -17.45
C MET A 128 -8.31 -6.43 -16.22
N LEU A 129 -7.10 -6.97 -16.15
CA LEU A 129 -6.52 -7.54 -14.94
C LEU A 129 -5.66 -6.48 -14.27
N TYR A 130 -5.78 -6.36 -12.97
CA TYR A 130 -5.01 -5.43 -12.16
C TYR A 130 -4.02 -6.22 -11.30
N VAL A 131 -2.78 -5.77 -11.27
CA VAL A 131 -1.74 -6.31 -10.39
C VAL A 131 -1.21 -5.15 -9.56
N PHE A 132 -1.55 -5.11 -8.28
CA PHE A 132 -1.16 -4.06 -7.34
C PHE A 132 -0.09 -4.56 -6.37
N ASN A 133 0.66 -3.63 -5.81
CA ASN A 133 1.74 -3.89 -4.87
C ASN A 133 1.48 -3.09 -3.58
N ALA A 134 1.49 -3.76 -2.43
CA ALA A 134 1.58 -3.18 -1.09
C ALA A 134 0.37 -2.34 -0.61
N VAL A 135 -0.82 -2.46 -1.18
CA VAL A 135 -1.94 -1.53 -0.89
C VAL A 135 -3.05 -2.07 0.00
N LEU A 136 -3.16 -3.41 0.16
CA LEU A 136 -4.22 -4.04 0.97
C LEU A 136 -3.79 -4.27 2.42
N LEU A 137 -2.54 -4.66 2.63
CA LEU A 137 -2.00 -4.95 3.97
C LEU A 137 -0.92 -3.95 4.37
N GLN A 138 0.12 -3.77 3.56
CA GLN A 138 1.25 -2.92 3.95
C GLN A 138 0.82 -1.50 4.29
N ASN A 139 0.17 -0.78 3.38
CA ASN A 139 -0.21 0.63 3.61
C ASN A 139 -1.23 0.76 4.76
N PRO A 140 -2.32 -0.03 4.83
CA PRO A 140 -3.20 -0.05 5.99
C PRO A 140 -2.50 -0.33 7.31
N MET A 141 -1.55 -1.26 7.36
CA MET A 141 -0.81 -1.59 8.58
C MET A 141 0.23 -0.53 8.97
N CYS A 142 0.78 0.20 8.01
CA CYS A 142 1.62 1.37 8.30
C CYS A 142 0.81 2.46 9.02
N GLU A 143 -0.44 2.70 8.61
CA GLU A 143 -1.29 3.67 9.29
C GLU A 143 -1.89 3.10 10.59
N THR A 144 -2.64 2.02 10.53
CA THR A 144 -3.41 1.53 11.68
C THR A 144 -2.51 1.03 12.82
N MET A 145 -1.52 0.18 12.51
CA MET A 145 -0.61 -0.35 13.51
C MET A 145 0.51 0.65 13.83
N MET A 146 1.33 1.03 12.83
CA MET A 146 2.56 1.75 13.12
C MET A 146 2.29 3.18 13.59
N ARG A 147 1.44 3.91 12.87
CA ARG A 147 1.17 5.32 13.17
C ARG A 147 0.18 5.51 14.32
N PHE A 148 -0.96 4.80 14.31
CA PHE A 148 -2.02 4.99 15.31
C PHE A 148 -1.98 4.00 16.47
N ASN A 149 -1.12 2.98 16.43
CA ASN A 149 -1.02 1.92 17.45
C ASN A 149 -2.37 1.23 17.72
N PHE A 150 -3.15 1.00 16.67
CA PHE A 150 -4.40 0.28 16.79
C PHE A 150 -4.18 -1.20 17.10
N SER A 151 -5.16 -1.81 17.74
CA SER A 151 -5.18 -3.27 17.93
C SER A 151 -5.25 -4.00 16.60
N MET A 152 -4.95 -5.29 16.61
CA MET A 152 -5.10 -6.12 15.42
C MET A 152 -6.55 -6.14 14.92
N GLU A 153 -7.52 -6.20 15.84
CA GLU A 153 -8.95 -6.19 15.51
C GLU A 153 -9.39 -4.91 14.82
N GLN A 154 -8.90 -3.75 15.27
CA GLN A 154 -9.19 -2.46 14.63
C GLN A 154 -8.58 -2.38 13.23
N SER A 155 -7.36 -2.90 13.05
CA SER A 155 -6.72 -2.98 11.72
C SER A 155 -7.49 -3.93 10.81
N LEU A 156 -7.90 -5.11 11.32
CA LEU A 156 -8.72 -6.05 10.58
C LEU A 156 -10.04 -5.45 10.14
N GLU A 157 -10.78 -4.79 11.03
CA GLU A 157 -12.06 -4.14 10.70
C GLU A 157 -11.94 -3.16 9.52
N TYR A 158 -10.85 -2.41 9.47
CA TYR A 158 -10.60 -1.51 8.35
C TYR A 158 -10.29 -2.27 7.06
N ILE A 159 -9.43 -3.29 7.11
CA ILE A 159 -9.03 -4.09 5.95
C ILE A 159 -10.20 -4.93 5.44
N GLU A 160 -11.08 -5.42 6.31
CA GLU A 160 -12.34 -6.09 5.93
C GLU A 160 -13.26 -5.16 5.11
N LYS A 161 -13.38 -3.89 5.47
CA LYS A 161 -14.13 -2.90 4.66
C LYS A 161 -13.54 -2.72 3.26
N ILE A 162 -12.22 -2.75 3.13
CA ILE A 162 -11.56 -2.75 1.80
C ILE A 162 -11.87 -4.04 1.05
N ALA A 163 -11.75 -5.19 1.72
CA ALA A 163 -12.02 -6.50 1.13
C ALA A 163 -13.45 -6.63 0.61
N GLU A 164 -14.44 -6.11 1.35
CA GLU A 164 -15.84 -6.03 0.92
C GLU A 164 -16.01 -5.17 -0.35
N ILE A 165 -15.35 -4.01 -0.42
CA ILE A 165 -15.42 -3.12 -1.58
C ILE A 165 -14.86 -3.80 -2.83
N ILE A 166 -13.75 -4.51 -2.72
CA ILE A 166 -13.08 -5.15 -3.86
C ILE A 166 -13.62 -6.56 -4.17
N ALA A 167 -14.51 -7.11 -3.36
CA ALA A 167 -15.09 -8.46 -3.56
C ALA A 167 -15.64 -8.70 -4.98
N PRO A 168 -16.30 -7.71 -5.67
CA PRO A 168 -16.77 -7.90 -7.04
C PRO A 168 -15.66 -8.15 -8.08
N MET A 169 -14.40 -7.85 -7.73
CA MET A 169 -13.24 -8.09 -8.58
C MET A 169 -12.64 -9.50 -8.40
N ASP A 170 -13.19 -10.32 -7.49
CA ASP A 170 -12.66 -11.64 -7.12
C ASP A 170 -11.16 -11.56 -6.79
N PRO A 171 -10.79 -10.81 -5.71
CA PRO A 171 -9.39 -10.51 -5.41
C PRO A 171 -8.61 -11.76 -5.01
N ALA A 172 -7.31 -11.77 -5.36
CA ALA A 172 -6.37 -12.80 -4.93
C ALA A 172 -5.07 -12.15 -4.42
N VAL A 173 -4.58 -12.62 -3.28
CA VAL A 173 -3.39 -12.07 -2.61
C VAL A 173 -2.24 -13.06 -2.70
N ILE A 174 -1.06 -12.57 -3.09
CA ILE A 174 0.20 -13.29 -2.94
C ILE A 174 1.01 -12.58 -1.86
N TYR A 175 1.23 -13.26 -0.75
CA TYR A 175 2.00 -12.75 0.37
C TYR A 175 3.40 -13.33 0.38
N LEU A 176 4.42 -12.47 0.36
CA LEU A 176 5.83 -12.84 0.40
C LEU A 176 6.31 -12.81 1.86
N LYS A 177 6.25 -13.95 2.53
CA LYS A 177 6.69 -14.09 3.91
C LYS A 177 8.21 -14.06 3.98
N SER A 178 8.76 -13.26 4.84
CA SER A 178 10.19 -13.23 5.14
C SER A 178 10.51 -14.16 6.29
N ASP A 179 11.40 -15.14 6.07
CA ASP A 179 11.87 -16.06 7.11
C ASP A 179 12.98 -15.43 7.96
N ASN A 180 13.74 -14.48 7.41
CA ASN A 180 14.77 -13.71 8.09
C ASN A 180 14.67 -12.22 7.71
N ILE A 181 13.87 -11.49 8.49
CA ILE A 181 13.57 -10.08 8.23
C ILE A 181 14.85 -9.24 8.34
N ALA A 182 15.65 -9.46 9.38
CA ALA A 182 16.87 -8.68 9.63
C ALA A 182 17.89 -8.82 8.49
N GLU A 183 18.08 -10.03 7.98
CA GLU A 183 18.99 -10.30 6.85
C GLU A 183 18.46 -9.63 5.57
N SER A 184 17.17 -9.76 5.28
CA SER A 184 16.55 -9.15 4.10
C SER A 184 16.69 -7.63 4.11
N VAL A 185 16.51 -6.99 5.27
CA VAL A 185 16.67 -5.54 5.43
C VAL A 185 18.11 -5.11 5.27
N ARG A 186 19.09 -5.83 5.87
CA ARG A 186 20.52 -5.53 5.72
C ARG A 186 20.97 -5.61 4.27
N ALA A 187 20.59 -6.68 3.56
CA ALA A 187 20.95 -6.86 2.16
C ALA A 187 20.51 -5.69 1.27
N VAL A 188 19.26 -5.20 1.46
CA VAL A 188 18.76 -4.06 0.67
C VAL A 188 19.37 -2.74 1.13
N SER A 189 19.74 -2.59 2.40
CA SER A 189 20.36 -1.37 2.90
C SER A 189 21.75 -1.12 2.27
N GLU A 190 22.47 -2.17 1.92
CA GLU A 190 23.75 -2.07 1.18
C GLU A 190 23.55 -1.50 -0.24
N GLU A 191 22.40 -1.81 -0.87
CA GLU A 191 22.05 -1.33 -2.21
C GLU A 191 21.48 0.10 -2.20
N ARG A 192 20.98 0.59 -1.04
CA ARG A 192 20.25 1.87 -0.91
C ARG A 192 20.79 2.71 0.25
N PRO A 193 21.92 3.39 0.09
CA PRO A 193 22.51 4.25 1.14
C PRO A 193 21.51 5.30 1.65
N GLY A 194 21.39 5.47 2.97
CA GLY A 194 20.51 6.44 3.62
C GLY A 194 19.03 6.02 3.72
N TRP A 195 18.60 4.98 3.02
CA TRP A 195 17.23 4.49 3.10
C TRP A 195 16.92 3.89 4.49
N LEU A 196 17.86 3.12 5.02
CA LEU A 196 17.65 2.40 6.28
C LEU A 196 17.40 3.35 7.46
N GLU A 197 18.17 4.42 7.58
CA GLU A 197 18.01 5.42 8.64
C GLU A 197 16.62 6.08 8.59
N SER A 198 16.15 6.38 7.37
CA SER A 198 14.85 6.99 7.14
C SER A 198 13.70 6.07 7.59
N VAL A 199 13.74 4.78 7.19
CA VAL A 199 12.66 3.84 7.54
C VAL A 199 12.71 3.42 9.01
N ILE A 200 13.90 3.32 9.62
CA ILE A 200 14.04 3.10 11.06
C ILE A 200 13.34 4.24 11.81
N GLY A 201 13.69 5.50 11.49
CA GLY A 201 13.10 6.67 12.14
C GLY A 201 11.59 6.69 12.04
N TYR A 202 11.05 6.41 10.86
CA TYR A 202 9.61 6.35 10.63
C TYR A 202 8.89 5.32 11.53
N HIS A 203 9.43 4.09 11.63
CA HIS A 203 8.77 3.01 12.37
C HIS A 203 8.96 3.12 13.89
N VAL A 204 10.18 3.41 14.36
CA VAL A 204 10.45 3.45 15.80
C VAL A 204 9.83 4.67 16.49
N ASN A 205 9.63 5.76 15.77
CA ASN A 205 8.99 6.98 16.28
C ASN A 205 7.48 7.02 16.02
N GLY A 206 6.91 6.01 15.37
CA GLY A 206 5.47 5.82 15.28
C GLY A 206 4.89 5.37 16.62
N ALA A 207 3.58 5.59 16.84
CA ALA A 207 2.96 5.30 18.14
C ALA A 207 3.13 3.83 18.59
N TYR A 208 3.14 2.87 17.66
CA TYR A 208 3.44 1.48 18.01
C TYR A 208 4.89 1.32 18.47
N GLY A 209 5.86 1.84 17.70
CA GLY A 209 7.28 1.76 18.06
C GLY A 209 7.57 2.38 19.42
N GLU A 210 6.99 3.55 19.70
CA GLU A 210 7.09 4.21 21.01
C GLU A 210 6.48 3.35 22.13
N SER A 211 5.32 2.72 21.88
CA SER A 211 4.62 1.90 22.90
C SER A 211 5.41 0.67 23.35
N ILE A 212 6.26 0.13 22.48
CA ILE A 212 7.13 -1.01 22.79
C ILE A 212 8.56 -0.59 23.16
N GLY A 213 8.86 0.71 23.18
CA GLY A 213 10.19 1.23 23.44
C GLY A 213 11.21 0.89 22.34
N ALA A 214 10.77 0.74 21.09
CA ALA A 214 11.61 0.38 19.96
C ALA A 214 12.70 1.43 19.71
N LYS A 215 13.92 0.97 19.42
CA LYS A 215 15.06 1.87 19.13
C LYS A 215 15.98 1.25 18.08
N GLY A 216 16.46 2.09 17.16
CA GLY A 216 17.44 1.71 16.18
C GLY A 216 17.00 0.51 15.34
N PHE A 217 18.00 -0.23 14.81
CA PHE A 217 17.76 -1.37 13.91
C PHE A 217 16.94 -2.48 14.57
N GLU A 218 17.29 -2.90 15.79
CA GLU A 218 16.61 -3.99 16.48
C GLU A 218 15.14 -3.64 16.79
N GLY A 219 14.85 -2.39 17.17
CA GLY A 219 13.48 -1.91 17.34
C GLY A 219 12.69 -1.91 16.04
N TYR A 220 13.33 -1.54 14.94
CA TYR A 220 12.71 -1.60 13.60
C TYR A 220 12.37 -3.04 13.22
N ILE A 221 13.29 -3.99 13.43
CA ILE A 221 13.03 -5.41 13.16
C ILE A 221 11.86 -5.93 14.01
N ALA A 222 11.82 -5.62 15.30
CA ALA A 222 10.70 -6.01 16.17
C ALA A 222 9.35 -5.46 15.67
N CYS A 223 9.32 -4.21 15.18
CA CYS A 223 8.13 -3.65 14.55
C CYS A 223 7.70 -4.44 13.30
N LEU A 224 8.66 -4.83 12.43
CA LEU A 224 8.37 -5.59 11.23
C LEU A 224 7.92 -7.03 11.52
N GLU A 225 8.51 -7.69 12.52
CA GLU A 225 8.11 -9.03 12.96
C GLU A 225 6.66 -9.06 13.42
N GLU A 226 6.26 -8.12 14.27
CA GLU A 226 4.87 -8.03 14.71
C GLU A 226 3.94 -7.63 13.56
N ARG A 227 4.36 -6.75 12.66
CA ARG A 227 3.56 -6.42 11.48
C ARG A 227 3.33 -7.64 10.61
N GLN A 228 4.37 -8.42 10.28
CA GLN A 228 4.22 -9.65 9.51
C GLN A 228 3.27 -10.65 10.17
N ARG A 229 3.38 -10.81 11.48
CA ARG A 229 2.50 -11.69 12.25
C ARG A 229 1.04 -11.26 12.09
N ARG A 230 0.74 -9.97 12.29
CA ARG A 230 -0.62 -9.42 12.14
C ARG A 230 -1.12 -9.50 10.70
N GLU A 231 -0.29 -9.15 9.72
CA GLU A 231 -0.66 -9.21 8.29
C GLU A 231 -1.07 -10.64 7.89
N LEU A 232 -0.33 -11.65 8.30
CA LEU A 232 -0.63 -13.05 8.03
C LEU A 232 -1.94 -13.51 8.72
N GLU A 233 -2.15 -13.13 9.97
CA GLU A 233 -3.36 -13.44 10.72
C GLU A 233 -4.59 -12.75 10.10
N ILE A 234 -4.47 -11.48 9.73
CA ILE A 234 -5.52 -10.73 9.02
C ILE A 234 -5.84 -11.41 7.69
N LEU A 235 -4.82 -11.72 6.88
CA LEU A 235 -4.99 -12.37 5.58
C LEU A 235 -5.69 -13.74 5.72
N GLU A 236 -5.45 -14.48 6.78
CA GLU A 236 -6.14 -15.74 7.06
C GLU A 236 -7.63 -15.52 7.32
N ARG A 237 -7.99 -14.45 8.04
CA ARG A 237 -9.36 -14.14 8.44
C ARG A 237 -10.20 -13.50 7.33
N LEU A 238 -9.58 -12.83 6.34
CA LEU A 238 -10.29 -12.15 5.25
C LEU A 238 -11.05 -13.08 4.30
N GLY A 239 -10.75 -14.38 4.26
CA GLY A 239 -11.39 -15.33 3.34
C GLY A 239 -11.08 -15.09 1.85
N ILE A 240 -10.17 -14.21 1.51
CA ILE A 240 -9.69 -13.94 0.14
C ILE A 240 -8.82 -15.10 -0.34
N ASN A 241 -8.91 -15.45 -1.64
CA ASN A 241 -8.00 -16.41 -2.25
C ASN A 241 -6.54 -15.96 -2.08
N ARG A 242 -5.70 -16.80 -1.48
CA ARG A 242 -4.34 -16.40 -1.11
C ARG A 242 -3.29 -17.47 -1.39
N LEU A 243 -2.09 -17.00 -1.69
CA LEU A 243 -0.88 -17.79 -1.76
C LEU A 243 0.18 -17.17 -0.84
N VAL A 244 0.58 -17.86 0.21
CA VAL A 244 1.72 -17.47 1.04
C VAL A 244 2.97 -18.15 0.49
N LEU A 245 3.94 -17.34 0.08
CA LEU A 245 5.25 -17.79 -0.40
C LEU A 245 6.26 -17.64 0.74
N GLU A 246 6.82 -18.76 1.13
CA GLU A 246 7.89 -18.91 2.13
C GLU A 246 8.94 -19.88 1.60
N GLY A 247 10.12 -19.93 2.22
CA GLY A 247 11.20 -20.81 1.82
C GLY A 247 11.94 -20.38 0.54
N PRO A 248 12.60 -21.31 -0.15
CA PRO A 248 13.51 -21.00 -1.25
C PRO A 248 12.81 -20.30 -2.43
N ARG A 249 13.34 -19.15 -2.85
CA ARG A 249 12.79 -18.34 -3.95
C ARG A 249 12.75 -19.07 -5.31
N GLN A 250 13.56 -20.10 -5.49
CA GLN A 250 13.62 -20.89 -6.71
C GLN A 250 12.26 -21.57 -7.06
N GLU A 251 11.47 -21.87 -6.04
CA GLU A 251 10.16 -22.52 -6.22
C GLU A 251 9.01 -21.52 -6.44
N TRP A 252 9.22 -20.25 -6.13
CA TRP A 252 8.17 -19.25 -6.14
C TRP A 252 7.54 -19.06 -7.51
N ASN A 253 8.33 -19.01 -8.57
CA ASN A 253 7.84 -18.82 -9.93
C ASN A 253 6.85 -19.91 -10.34
N THR A 254 7.11 -21.18 -10.00
CA THR A 254 6.22 -22.30 -10.30
C THR A 254 4.92 -22.18 -9.49
N ARG A 255 5.02 -21.86 -8.20
CA ARG A 255 3.85 -21.70 -7.33
C ARG A 255 2.97 -20.52 -7.77
N ILE A 256 3.59 -19.37 -8.12
CA ILE A 256 2.90 -18.20 -8.67
C ILE A 256 2.17 -18.56 -9.97
N CYS A 257 2.86 -19.20 -10.94
CA CYS A 257 2.26 -19.60 -12.19
C CYS A 257 1.05 -20.52 -11.98
N SER A 258 1.15 -21.50 -11.10
CA SER A 258 0.03 -22.38 -10.74
C SER A 258 -1.13 -21.60 -10.15
N PHE A 259 -0.85 -20.66 -9.24
CA PHE A 259 -1.87 -19.86 -8.55
C PHE A 259 -2.63 -18.91 -9.49
N ILE A 260 -1.93 -18.28 -10.44
CA ILE A 260 -2.56 -17.40 -11.43
C ILE A 260 -3.09 -18.14 -12.67
N GLY A 261 -3.05 -19.48 -12.68
CA GLY A 261 -3.58 -20.31 -13.77
C GLY A 261 -2.76 -20.26 -15.06
N VAL A 262 -1.43 -20.05 -14.95
CA VAL A 262 -0.50 -19.92 -16.09
C VAL A 262 0.50 -21.08 -16.08
N ARG A 263 0.89 -21.58 -17.25
CA ARG A 263 1.96 -22.59 -17.32
C ARG A 263 3.32 -21.95 -17.02
N PRO A 264 4.17 -22.57 -16.17
CA PRO A 264 5.56 -22.15 -16.02
C PRO A 264 6.28 -22.18 -17.38
N ARG A 265 7.25 -21.29 -17.61
CA ARG A 265 8.18 -21.46 -18.74
C ARG A 265 8.99 -22.72 -18.48
N SER A 266 9.02 -23.65 -19.45
CA SER A 266 10.08 -24.64 -19.53
C SER A 266 11.39 -23.90 -19.83
N PHE A 267 12.37 -24.04 -18.95
CA PHE A 267 13.75 -23.60 -19.19
C PHE A 267 14.46 -24.58 -20.13
#